data_4e4f9c005c9a4f82df10d25743f9b208
#
_entry.id   4e4f9c005c9a4f82df10d25743f9b208
#
_cell.length_a   1.000
_cell.length_b   1.000
_cell.length_c   1.000
_cell.angle_alpha   90.00
_cell.angle_beta   90.00
_cell.angle_gamma   90.00
#
_symmetry.space_group_name_H-M   'P 1'
#
loop_
_entity.id
_entity.type
_entity.pdbx_description
1 polymer ?
#
loop_
_entity_poly.entity_id
_entity_poly.type
_entity_poly.pdbx_seq_one_letter_code
_entity_poly.pdbx_strand_id
1 'polypeptide(L)'
;MDVSGESLEKAKAELGDLAGAGVCMAGNAFSHVLLVKGEPEVADASGNVPALLAGPDGVALHKALGALGYAPEDWGALSVRDVDGFPLVPGTLRLAIAALDPSTLIALDEAAAAAIREAFADELVELESFDAAMLAPGAVVRLLGMRVMALGGFEKSLSDPKAKQLMWARLKQLPPEGEPY
;
A
#
# COMPACT_ATOMS: atom_id res chain seq x y z
N MET A 1 13.17 25.65 19.27
CA MET A 1 12.37 24.40 19.23
C MET A 1 12.35 23.88 17.82
N ASP A 2 12.89 22.71 17.62
CA ASP A 2 12.89 22.09 16.30
C ASP A 2 11.65 21.19 16.17
N VAL A 3 10.57 21.75 15.66
CA VAL A 3 9.28 21.06 15.46
C VAL A 3 9.43 19.85 14.51
N SER A 4 10.36 19.95 13.55
CA SER A 4 10.66 18.87 12.62
C SER A 4 11.30 17.66 13.33
N GLY A 5 12.21 17.92 14.26
CA GLY A 5 12.86 16.87 15.04
C GLY A 5 11.87 16.14 15.97
N GLU A 6 11.00 16.88 16.62
CA GLU A 6 9.98 16.29 17.50
C GLU A 6 8.97 15.44 16.73
N SER A 7 8.54 15.91 15.54
CA SER A 7 7.63 15.15 14.66
C SER A 7 8.28 13.87 14.15
N LEU A 8 9.57 13.92 13.81
CA LEU A 8 10.32 12.74 13.34
C LEU A 8 10.48 11.71 14.47
N GLU A 9 10.81 12.15 15.68
CA GLU A 9 10.94 11.25 16.85
C GLU A 9 9.59 10.59 17.20
N LYS A 10 8.49 11.35 17.14
CA LYS A 10 7.15 10.80 17.36
C LYS A 10 6.80 9.76 16.31
N ALA A 11 7.05 10.04 15.04
CA ALA A 11 6.79 9.10 13.95
C ALA A 11 7.62 7.82 14.12
N LYS A 12 8.89 7.92 14.49
CA LYS A 12 9.75 6.76 14.77
C LYS A 12 9.23 5.92 15.92
N ALA A 13 8.75 6.56 17.00
CA ALA A 13 8.18 5.86 18.14
C ALA A 13 6.90 5.11 17.76
N GLU A 14 6.00 5.74 17.01
CA GLU A 14 4.76 5.10 16.52
C GLU A 14 5.06 3.90 15.63
N LEU A 15 6.01 4.02 14.70
CA LEU A 15 6.43 2.93 13.82
C LEU A 15 7.10 1.80 14.61
N GLY A 16 7.89 2.12 15.64
CA GLY A 16 8.49 1.15 16.54
C GLY A 16 7.43 0.36 17.32
N ASP A 17 6.40 1.03 17.81
CA ASP A 17 5.28 0.39 18.51
C ASP A 17 4.50 -0.55 17.58
N LEU A 18 4.27 -0.16 16.33
CA LEU A 18 3.61 -1.00 15.33
C LEU A 18 4.45 -2.24 15.01
N ALA A 19 5.75 -2.08 14.80
CA ALA A 19 6.65 -3.21 14.56
C ALA A 19 6.67 -4.16 15.76
N GLY A 20 6.70 -3.63 16.99
CA GLY A 20 6.60 -4.40 18.22
C GLY A 20 5.27 -5.15 18.37
N ALA A 21 4.20 -4.64 17.77
CA ALA A 21 2.89 -5.30 17.71
C ALA A 21 2.79 -6.33 16.57
N GLY A 22 3.86 -6.58 15.82
CA GLY A 22 3.90 -7.57 14.76
C GLY A 22 3.49 -7.06 13.37
N VAL A 23 3.40 -5.75 13.18
CA VAL A 23 3.09 -5.16 11.87
C VAL A 23 4.31 -5.27 10.95
N CYS A 24 4.10 -5.82 9.75
CA CYS A 24 5.15 -6.02 8.75
C CYS A 24 5.16 -4.85 7.77
N MET A 25 6.28 -4.15 7.72
CA MET A 25 6.51 -2.99 6.87
C MET A 25 7.84 -3.13 6.13
N ALA A 26 7.97 -2.50 4.97
CA ALA A 26 9.20 -2.45 4.19
C ALA A 26 9.32 -1.12 3.47
N GLY A 27 10.50 -0.84 2.91
CA GLY A 27 10.76 0.37 2.15
C GLY A 27 10.90 1.61 3.01
N ASN A 28 10.61 2.76 2.41
CA ASN A 28 10.74 4.05 3.07
C ASN A 28 9.47 4.42 3.82
N ALA A 29 9.56 4.52 5.14
CA ALA A 29 8.43 4.87 6.00
C ALA A 29 7.89 6.30 5.77
N PHE A 30 8.64 7.15 5.09
CA PHE A 30 8.25 8.53 4.77
C PHE A 30 7.90 8.72 3.29
N SER A 31 7.66 7.64 2.59
CA SER A 31 7.25 7.64 1.19
C SER A 31 5.86 8.24 0.99
N HIS A 32 5.64 8.87 -0.16
CA HIS A 32 4.33 9.34 -0.59
C HIS A 32 3.42 8.20 -1.06
N VAL A 33 4.01 7.05 -1.46
CA VAL A 33 3.29 5.87 -1.94
C VAL A 33 3.41 4.74 -0.95
N LEU A 34 2.27 4.19 -0.54
CA LEU A 34 2.21 3.00 0.29
C LEU A 34 1.55 1.86 -0.50
N LEU A 35 2.30 0.78 -0.66
CA LEU A 35 1.85 -0.44 -1.32
C LEU A 35 1.38 -1.43 -0.24
N VAL A 36 0.11 -1.83 -0.30
CA VAL A 36 -0.50 -2.72 0.69
C VAL A 36 -0.72 -4.09 0.07
N LYS A 37 -0.12 -5.11 0.67
CA LYS A 37 -0.22 -6.50 0.21
C LYS A 37 -1.02 -7.32 1.22
N GLY A 38 -1.96 -8.11 0.72
CA GLY A 38 -2.79 -8.99 1.53
C GLY A 38 -2.38 -10.45 1.45
N GLU A 39 -1.95 -10.91 0.25
CA GLU A 39 -1.48 -12.27 0.05
C GLU A 39 -0.07 -12.45 0.62
N PRO A 40 0.25 -13.64 1.19
CA PRO A 40 1.60 -13.89 1.67
C PRO A 40 2.60 -13.96 0.52
N GLU A 41 3.87 -13.68 0.81
CA GLU A 41 4.96 -13.85 -0.16
C GLU A 41 5.11 -15.33 -0.52
N VAL A 42 5.40 -15.60 -1.80
CA VAL A 42 5.58 -16.96 -2.31
C VAL A 42 7.03 -17.39 -2.10
N ALA A 43 7.24 -18.59 -1.54
CA ALA A 43 8.57 -19.17 -1.39
C ALA A 43 9.22 -19.40 -2.76
N ASP A 44 10.54 -19.22 -2.82
CA ASP A 44 11.34 -19.55 -4.00
C ASP A 44 11.51 -21.07 -4.16
N ALA A 45 12.21 -21.50 -5.21
CA ALA A 45 12.47 -22.93 -5.48
C ALA A 45 13.25 -23.63 -4.34
N SER A 46 13.98 -22.88 -3.53
CA SER A 46 14.73 -23.40 -2.37
C SER A 46 13.89 -23.43 -1.09
N GLY A 47 12.64 -22.95 -1.13
CA GLY A 47 11.76 -22.86 0.02
C GLY A 47 11.93 -21.60 0.88
N ASN A 48 12.78 -20.65 0.44
CA ASN A 48 12.97 -19.38 1.14
C ASN A 48 11.83 -18.41 0.80
N VAL A 49 11.24 -17.81 1.85
CA VAL A 49 10.21 -16.79 1.68
C VAL A 49 10.89 -15.42 1.63
N PRO A 50 10.73 -14.64 0.55
CA PRO A 50 11.32 -13.31 0.48
C PRO A 50 10.69 -12.35 1.49
N ALA A 51 11.40 -11.29 1.81
CA ALA A 51 10.83 -10.19 2.56
C ALA A 51 9.69 -9.52 1.77
N LEU A 52 8.86 -8.74 2.44
CA LEU A 52 7.71 -8.06 1.83
C LEU A 52 8.14 -7.25 0.59
N LEU A 53 7.52 -7.55 -0.55
CA LEU A 53 7.81 -6.95 -1.87
C LEU A 53 9.26 -7.10 -2.36
N ALA A 54 9.97 -8.11 -1.89
CA ALA A 54 11.30 -8.47 -2.41
C ALA A 54 11.24 -9.48 -3.56
N GLY A 55 10.06 -10.01 -3.89
CA GLY A 55 9.84 -10.95 -4.98
C GLY A 55 9.56 -10.28 -6.33
N PRO A 56 9.08 -11.06 -7.33
CA PRO A 56 8.82 -10.57 -8.69
C PRO A 56 7.80 -9.42 -8.75
N ASP A 57 6.80 -9.40 -7.87
CA ASP A 57 5.82 -8.33 -7.76
C ASP A 57 6.49 -7.00 -7.36
N GLY A 58 7.37 -7.03 -6.38
CA GLY A 58 8.14 -5.85 -5.97
C GLY A 58 9.01 -5.31 -7.09
N VAL A 59 9.70 -6.18 -7.82
CA VAL A 59 10.52 -5.79 -8.98
C VAL A 59 9.68 -5.09 -10.05
N ALA A 60 8.52 -5.65 -10.39
CA ALA A 60 7.62 -5.08 -11.38
C ALA A 60 7.02 -3.74 -10.91
N LEU A 61 6.66 -3.63 -9.64
CA LEU A 61 6.14 -2.39 -9.06
C LEU A 61 7.17 -1.27 -9.05
N HIS A 62 8.42 -1.55 -8.69
CA HIS A 62 9.49 -0.56 -8.72
C HIS A 62 9.71 -0.01 -10.13
N LYS A 63 9.70 -0.88 -11.14
CA LYS A 63 9.79 -0.46 -12.54
C LYS A 63 8.62 0.42 -12.95
N ALA A 64 7.41 0.02 -12.59
CA ALA A 64 6.20 0.77 -12.92
C ALA A 64 6.19 2.14 -12.23
N LEU A 65 6.53 2.23 -10.97
CA LEU A 65 6.61 3.49 -10.24
C LEU A 65 7.67 4.42 -10.83
N GLY A 66 8.83 3.88 -11.17
CA GLY A 66 9.89 4.64 -11.84
C GLY A 66 9.43 5.20 -13.20
N ALA A 67 8.70 4.41 -13.97
CA ALA A 67 8.13 4.84 -15.26
C ALA A 67 7.07 5.93 -15.10
N LEU A 68 6.38 5.97 -13.95
CA LEU A 68 5.42 7.03 -13.61
C LEU A 68 6.08 8.32 -13.12
N GLY A 69 7.36 8.29 -12.79
CA GLY A 69 8.11 9.46 -12.32
C GLY A 69 8.40 9.48 -10.82
N TYR A 70 8.09 8.42 -10.08
CA TYR A 70 8.48 8.33 -8.66
C TYR A 70 9.98 8.10 -8.53
N ALA A 71 10.60 8.73 -7.53
CA ALA A 71 11.99 8.48 -7.20
C ALA A 71 12.19 7.01 -6.74
N PRO A 72 13.38 6.42 -6.97
CA PRO A 72 13.62 5.01 -6.61
C PRO A 72 13.37 4.66 -5.15
N GLU A 73 13.58 5.60 -4.24
CA GLU A 73 13.37 5.45 -2.80
C GLU A 73 11.94 5.80 -2.34
N ASP A 74 11.10 6.36 -3.22
CA ASP A 74 9.76 6.83 -2.87
C ASP A 74 8.73 5.72 -2.97
N TRP A 75 8.87 4.73 -2.12
CA TRP A 75 7.89 3.66 -1.94
C TRP A 75 7.97 3.12 -0.52
N GLY A 76 6.83 2.75 0.02
CA GLY A 76 6.71 2.01 1.27
C GLY A 76 5.79 0.82 1.06
N ALA A 77 5.89 -0.18 1.92
CA ALA A 77 5.06 -1.37 1.87
C ALA A 77 4.52 -1.73 3.25
N LEU A 78 3.30 -2.26 3.27
CA LEU A 78 2.59 -2.69 4.46
C LEU A 78 1.87 -3.99 4.15
N SER A 79 2.04 -5.00 5.02
CA SER A 79 1.24 -6.22 4.96
C SER A 79 -0.03 -6.07 5.80
N VAL A 80 -1.15 -6.62 5.33
CA VAL A 80 -2.36 -6.73 6.15
C VAL A 80 -2.32 -7.93 7.09
N ARG A 81 -1.22 -8.67 7.08
CA ARG A 81 -0.97 -9.80 8.01
C ARG A 81 0.17 -9.45 8.94
N ASP A 82 0.10 -9.97 10.17
CA ASP A 82 1.18 -9.82 11.14
C ASP A 82 2.36 -10.77 10.84
N VAL A 83 3.40 -10.71 11.67
CA VAL A 83 4.59 -11.56 11.54
C VAL A 83 4.30 -13.06 11.62
N ASP A 84 3.18 -13.45 12.23
CA ASP A 84 2.73 -14.83 12.36
C ASP A 84 1.76 -15.26 11.23
N GLY A 85 1.46 -14.35 10.31
CA GLY A 85 0.60 -14.60 9.16
C GLY A 85 -0.90 -14.40 9.43
N PHE A 86 -1.28 -13.92 10.61
CA PHE A 86 -2.68 -13.63 10.94
C PHE A 86 -3.10 -12.24 10.44
N PRO A 87 -4.37 -12.08 10.01
CA PRO A 87 -4.85 -10.77 9.62
C PRO A 87 -4.74 -9.75 10.75
N LEU A 88 -4.28 -8.54 10.42
CA LEU A 88 -4.32 -7.43 11.36
C LEU A 88 -5.77 -7.07 11.68
N VAL A 89 -6.06 -6.73 12.93
CA VAL A 89 -7.36 -6.15 13.25
C VAL A 89 -7.51 -4.79 12.54
N PRO A 90 -8.74 -4.41 12.15
CA PRO A 90 -8.96 -3.18 11.36
C PRO A 90 -8.38 -1.92 12.00
N GLY A 91 -8.49 -1.79 13.32
CA GLY A 91 -7.93 -0.66 14.06
C GLY A 91 -6.41 -0.55 13.96
N THR A 92 -5.70 -1.68 13.99
CA THR A 92 -4.23 -1.72 13.85
C THR A 92 -3.82 -1.35 12.43
N LEU A 93 -4.52 -1.86 11.41
CA LEU A 93 -4.25 -1.49 10.02
C LEU A 93 -4.46 0.02 9.80
N ARG A 94 -5.54 0.56 10.33
CA ARG A 94 -5.84 2.00 10.25
C ARG A 94 -4.75 2.84 10.92
N LEU A 95 -4.28 2.44 12.10
CA LEU A 95 -3.17 3.11 12.81
C LEU A 95 -1.87 3.06 12.00
N ALA A 96 -1.56 1.91 11.39
CA ALA A 96 -0.36 1.76 10.58
C ALA A 96 -0.39 2.70 9.36
N ILE A 97 -1.49 2.77 8.66
CA ILE A 97 -1.67 3.67 7.51
C ILE A 97 -1.57 5.13 7.96
N ALA A 98 -2.19 5.49 9.08
CA ALA A 98 -2.12 6.84 9.63
C ALA A 98 -0.69 7.24 10.02
N ALA A 99 0.06 6.32 10.63
CA ALA A 99 1.46 6.56 11.02
C ALA A 99 2.38 6.72 9.82
N LEU A 100 2.16 5.95 8.75
CA LEU A 100 2.92 6.04 7.51
C LEU A 100 2.51 7.26 6.65
N ASP A 101 1.32 7.76 6.84
CA ASP A 101 0.77 8.99 6.24
C ASP A 101 1.04 9.15 4.73
N PRO A 102 0.66 8.15 3.90
CA PRO A 102 0.86 8.25 2.46
C PRO A 102 -0.11 9.24 1.81
N SER A 103 0.30 9.84 0.71
CA SER A 103 -0.63 10.59 -0.15
C SER A 103 -1.33 9.68 -1.17
N THR A 104 -0.72 8.51 -1.46
CA THR A 104 -1.27 7.50 -2.37
C THR A 104 -1.17 6.11 -1.73
N LEU A 105 -2.30 5.42 -1.65
CA LEU A 105 -2.44 4.09 -1.08
C LEU A 105 -2.89 3.12 -2.18
N ILE A 106 -2.11 2.07 -2.43
CA ILE A 106 -2.39 1.10 -3.48
C ILE A 106 -2.56 -0.29 -2.85
N ALA A 107 -3.75 -0.87 -2.98
CA ALA A 107 -4.01 -2.25 -2.60
C ALA A 107 -3.63 -3.18 -3.76
N LEU A 108 -2.68 -4.07 -3.55
CA LEU A 108 -2.08 -4.91 -4.61
C LEU A 108 -2.93 -6.11 -4.97
N ASP A 109 -3.79 -6.57 -4.06
CA ASP A 109 -4.65 -7.74 -4.24
C ASP A 109 -5.98 -7.55 -3.53
N GLU A 110 -6.91 -8.49 -3.74
CA GLU A 110 -8.25 -8.41 -3.15
C GLU A 110 -8.22 -8.54 -1.63
N ALA A 111 -7.29 -9.30 -1.07
CA ALA A 111 -7.17 -9.42 0.39
C ALA A 111 -6.77 -8.08 1.02
N ALA A 112 -5.87 -7.33 0.39
CA ALA A 112 -5.50 -5.98 0.82
C ALA A 112 -6.68 -5.01 0.68
N ALA A 113 -7.39 -5.05 -0.45
CA ALA A 113 -8.57 -4.21 -0.68
C ALA A 113 -9.68 -4.49 0.36
N ALA A 114 -9.94 -5.75 0.66
CA ALA A 114 -10.92 -6.15 1.66
C ALA A 114 -10.55 -5.62 3.06
N ALA A 115 -9.29 -5.72 3.44
CA ALA A 115 -8.81 -5.21 4.72
C ALA A 115 -8.93 -3.69 4.82
N ILE A 116 -8.63 -2.97 3.75
CA ILE A 116 -8.79 -1.51 3.67
C ILE A 116 -10.27 -1.12 3.75
N ARG A 117 -11.15 -1.82 3.03
CA ARG A 117 -12.61 -1.59 3.13
C ARG A 117 -13.11 -1.71 4.55
N GLU A 118 -12.65 -2.71 5.28
CA GLU A 118 -13.04 -2.92 6.67
C GLU A 118 -12.47 -1.84 7.59
N ALA A 119 -11.20 -1.50 7.45
CA ALA A 119 -10.53 -0.49 8.27
C ALA A 119 -11.11 0.92 8.09
N PHE A 120 -11.60 1.25 6.90
CA PHE A 120 -12.15 2.56 6.55
C PHE A 120 -13.64 2.51 6.18
N ALA A 121 -14.37 1.55 6.73
CA ALA A 121 -15.78 1.33 6.40
C ALA A 121 -16.65 2.58 6.65
N ASP A 122 -16.39 3.31 7.74
CA ASP A 122 -17.16 4.50 8.10
C ASP A 122 -16.98 5.63 7.07
N GLU A 123 -15.76 5.82 6.58
CA GLU A 123 -15.47 6.84 5.58
C GLU A 123 -15.96 6.42 4.19
N LEU A 124 -15.84 5.16 3.85
CA LEU A 124 -16.24 4.63 2.53
C LEU A 124 -17.77 4.70 2.34
N VAL A 125 -18.54 4.46 3.39
CA VAL A 125 -20.00 4.48 3.32
C VAL A 125 -20.56 5.88 3.00
N GLU A 126 -19.81 6.94 3.31
CA GLU A 126 -20.20 8.31 3.02
C GLU A 126 -19.99 8.71 1.55
N LEU A 127 -19.34 7.87 0.74
CA LEU A 127 -19.09 8.16 -0.67
C LEU A 127 -20.36 7.94 -1.51
N GLU A 128 -20.61 8.85 -2.45
CA GLU A 128 -21.81 8.81 -3.29
C GLU A 128 -21.78 7.68 -4.31
N SER A 129 -20.59 7.36 -4.85
CA SER A 129 -20.41 6.30 -5.84
C SER A 129 -20.30 4.93 -5.16
N PHE A 130 -21.12 3.98 -5.59
CA PHE A 130 -21.01 2.59 -5.14
C PHE A 130 -19.65 1.98 -5.45
N ASP A 131 -19.12 2.20 -6.65
CA ASP A 131 -17.80 1.69 -7.04
C ASP A 131 -16.69 2.27 -6.15
N ALA A 132 -16.76 3.55 -5.81
CA ALA A 132 -15.81 4.17 -4.89
C ALA A 132 -15.95 3.58 -3.47
N ALA A 133 -17.16 3.44 -2.96
CA ALA A 133 -17.43 2.87 -1.63
C ALA A 133 -16.96 1.43 -1.52
N MET A 134 -16.99 0.67 -2.61
CA MET A 134 -16.55 -0.71 -2.68
C MET A 134 -15.08 -0.87 -3.05
N LEU A 135 -14.34 0.21 -3.28
CA LEU A 135 -12.97 0.18 -3.82
C LEU A 135 -12.87 -0.70 -5.05
N ALA A 136 -13.75 -0.48 -6.03
CA ALA A 136 -13.74 -1.24 -7.28
C ALA A 136 -12.36 -1.16 -7.95
N PRO A 137 -11.80 -2.28 -8.45
CA PRO A 137 -10.45 -2.27 -9.02
C PRO A 137 -10.30 -1.23 -10.14
N GLY A 138 -9.24 -0.43 -10.06
CA GLY A 138 -8.94 0.61 -11.02
C GLY A 138 -9.61 1.96 -10.76
N ALA A 139 -10.52 2.07 -9.81
CA ALA A 139 -11.12 3.33 -9.42
C ALA A 139 -10.18 4.13 -8.50
N VAL A 140 -9.94 5.39 -8.82
CA VAL A 140 -9.21 6.31 -7.94
C VAL A 140 -10.20 6.94 -6.96
N VAL A 141 -10.00 6.67 -5.68
CA VAL A 141 -10.91 7.12 -4.61
C VAL A 141 -10.17 8.09 -3.70
N ARG A 142 -10.80 9.22 -3.38
CA ARG A 142 -10.27 10.16 -2.38
C ARG A 142 -10.81 9.77 -1.01
N LEU A 143 -9.91 9.48 -0.10
CA LEU A 143 -10.24 9.01 1.24
C LEU A 143 -9.29 9.65 2.25
N LEU A 144 -9.82 10.48 3.16
CA LEU A 144 -9.02 11.17 4.17
C LEU A 144 -7.78 11.91 3.60
N GLY A 145 -7.94 12.51 2.42
CA GLY A 145 -6.87 13.22 1.74
C GLY A 145 -5.92 12.36 0.92
N MET A 146 -6.07 11.03 0.97
CA MET A 146 -5.28 10.10 0.16
C MET A 146 -5.96 9.77 -1.17
N ARG A 147 -5.17 9.49 -2.21
CA ARG A 147 -5.65 8.73 -3.36
C ARG A 147 -5.57 7.25 -3.01
N VAL A 148 -6.65 6.53 -3.15
CA VAL A 148 -6.71 5.09 -2.87
C VAL A 148 -7.14 4.35 -4.12
N MET A 149 -6.41 3.30 -4.47
CA MET A 149 -6.76 2.43 -5.61
C MET A 149 -6.53 0.97 -5.25
N ALA A 150 -7.49 0.11 -5.60
CA ALA A 150 -7.31 -1.33 -5.61
C ALA A 150 -6.91 -1.78 -7.02
N LEU A 151 -5.80 -2.53 -7.13
CA LEU A 151 -5.33 -3.05 -8.41
C LEU A 151 -6.03 -4.36 -8.82
N GLY A 152 -6.36 -5.21 -7.84
CA GLY A 152 -7.10 -6.44 -8.08
C GLY A 152 -6.24 -7.62 -8.53
N GLY A 153 -5.17 -7.95 -7.86
CA GLY A 153 -4.35 -9.14 -8.15
C GLY A 153 -3.13 -8.86 -9.02
N PHE A 154 -2.29 -7.97 -8.53
CA PHE A 154 -1.09 -7.54 -9.26
C PHE A 154 -0.11 -8.68 -9.53
N GLU A 155 0.22 -9.49 -8.51
CA GLU A 155 1.18 -10.60 -8.66
C GLU A 155 0.72 -11.62 -9.70
N LYS A 156 -0.56 -12.00 -9.69
CA LYS A 156 -1.15 -12.91 -10.67
C LYS A 156 -1.09 -12.36 -12.09
N SER A 157 -1.17 -11.04 -12.24
CA SER A 157 -1.14 -10.39 -13.55
C SER A 157 0.20 -10.56 -14.27
N LEU A 158 1.29 -10.83 -13.54
CA LEU A 158 2.64 -10.90 -14.10
C LEU A 158 2.83 -12.03 -15.10
N SER A 159 1.99 -13.06 -15.05
CA SER A 159 2.02 -14.20 -15.97
C SER A 159 1.10 -14.06 -17.19
N ASP A 160 0.32 -12.98 -17.28
CA ASP A 160 -0.63 -12.74 -18.37
C ASP A 160 -0.41 -11.35 -18.98
N PRO A 161 -0.02 -11.27 -20.28
CA PRO A 161 0.23 -9.99 -20.93
C PRO A 161 -0.95 -9.01 -20.92
N LYS A 162 -2.18 -9.50 -21.07
CA LYS A 162 -3.38 -8.65 -21.04
C LYS A 162 -3.63 -8.10 -19.64
N ALA A 163 -3.47 -8.95 -18.62
CA ALA A 163 -3.60 -8.54 -17.23
C ALA A 163 -2.52 -7.52 -16.84
N LYS A 164 -1.30 -7.68 -17.31
CA LYS A 164 -0.22 -6.70 -17.14
C LYS A 164 -0.58 -5.34 -17.73
N GLN A 165 -1.11 -5.32 -18.95
CA GLN A 165 -1.54 -4.08 -19.61
C GLN A 165 -2.65 -3.39 -18.82
N LEU A 166 -3.59 -4.13 -18.29
CA LEU A 166 -4.66 -3.62 -17.44
C LEU A 166 -4.10 -2.99 -16.15
N MET A 167 -3.15 -3.67 -15.49
CA MET A 167 -2.49 -3.14 -14.29
C MET A 167 -1.74 -1.84 -14.58
N TRP A 168 -1.03 -1.80 -15.70
CA TRP A 168 -0.33 -0.59 -16.14
C TRP A 168 -1.30 0.55 -16.43
N ALA A 169 -2.42 0.28 -17.10
CA ALA A 169 -3.46 1.27 -17.37
C ALA A 169 -4.04 1.84 -16.06
N ARG A 170 -4.22 1.01 -15.04
CA ARG A 170 -4.66 1.43 -13.71
C ARG A 170 -3.62 2.30 -13.02
N LEU A 171 -2.36 1.86 -12.98
CA LEU A 171 -1.26 2.59 -12.34
C LEU A 171 -0.98 3.94 -12.98
N LYS A 172 -1.18 4.08 -14.29
CA LYS A 172 -1.01 5.35 -15.00
C LYS A 172 -1.94 6.47 -14.51
N GLN A 173 -2.99 6.15 -13.79
CA GLN A 173 -3.88 7.12 -13.16
C GLN A 173 -3.29 7.73 -11.89
N LEU A 174 -2.15 7.22 -11.41
CA LEU A 174 -1.52 7.57 -10.14
C LEU A 174 -0.09 8.12 -10.32
N PRO A 175 0.14 9.10 -11.22
CA PRO A 175 1.45 9.75 -11.26
C PRO A 175 1.72 10.44 -9.92
N PRO A 176 3.00 10.76 -9.61
CA PRO A 176 3.30 11.54 -8.41
C PRO A 176 2.44 12.80 -8.36
N GLU A 177 1.88 13.11 -7.20
CA GLU A 177 1.19 14.38 -7.01
C GLU A 177 2.24 15.48 -7.04
N GLY A 178 2.10 16.43 -7.98
CA GLY A 178 3.01 17.56 -8.07
C GLY A 178 2.96 18.39 -6.80
N GLU A 179 4.12 18.91 -6.38
CA GLU A 179 4.14 19.90 -5.33
C GLU A 179 3.38 21.15 -5.82
N PRO A 180 2.50 21.73 -4.99
CA PRO A 180 1.88 23.00 -5.36
C PRO A 180 2.98 24.05 -5.48
N TYR A 181 3.00 24.73 -6.63
CA TYR A 181 3.93 25.82 -6.89
C TYR A 181 3.70 27.00 -5.92
#